data_398edf42cb5cd9c5538104378392d962
#
_entry.id   398edf42cb5cd9c5538104378392d962
#
_cell.length_a   1.000
_cell.length_b   1.000
_cell.length_c   1.000
_cell.angle_alpha   90.00
_cell.angle_beta   90.00
_cell.angle_gamma   90.00
#
_symmetry.space_group_name_H-M   'P 1'
#
loop_
_entity.id
_entity.type
_entity.pdbx_description
1 polymer ?
#
loop_
_entity_poly.entity_id
_entity_poly.type
_entity_poly.pdbx_seq_one_letter_code
_entity_poly.pdbx_strand_id
1 'polypeptide(L)'
;LAKIRVAIIGVGNCASSFIQGLQFYEDCEAEKECIGLRNLYLANFHPRDIEIVAAYDIDARKVGKDLCEAVFVPPNNTLKLVEVPKTGVVVSKGSVLDGIGNYTKDIIRPSDEPSVNVVDTLRETGTEIVVNLLPSGAEKASRWYADQALKARCAFVNATPVFIASNKEWANHFVKANLPVVGDDLIDQVGATTLHKTLLKLLSMHGVQITRTYQLDVGGGTESLDTLDRTRDIKRDVKTKSVKAALPYEADVVAGSTDYVDFLENRRDSYFWIEGLYFCGVPLQVDLRLSTVDAPNAGSTLIDVIRAVKVALERKLKGAIAPISGCAFKHPPEQMSLETAKKRFDDFINEDL
;
A
#
# COMPACT_ATOMS: atom_id res chain seq x y z
N LEU A 1 7.17 13.19 -21.86
CA LEU A 1 7.79 12.09 -21.10
C LEU A 1 7.12 10.77 -21.49
N ALA A 2 7.85 9.65 -21.42
CA ALA A 2 7.26 8.32 -21.64
C ALA A 2 6.30 8.00 -20.49
N LYS A 3 5.12 7.42 -20.80
CA LYS A 3 4.16 6.97 -19.80
C LYS A 3 4.74 5.81 -18.98
N ILE A 4 4.35 5.73 -17.71
CA ILE A 4 4.66 4.62 -16.80
C ILE A 4 3.51 3.62 -16.92
N ARG A 5 3.74 2.48 -17.59
CA ARG A 5 2.70 1.49 -17.88
C ARG A 5 2.52 0.53 -16.71
N VAL A 6 1.36 0.58 -16.08
CA VAL A 6 1.07 -0.11 -14.83
C VAL A 6 -0.07 -1.11 -14.99
N ALA A 7 0.11 -2.30 -14.44
CA ALA A 7 -0.95 -3.28 -14.24
C ALA A 7 -1.37 -3.34 -12.76
N ILE A 8 -2.66 -3.45 -12.49
CA ILE A 8 -3.23 -3.55 -11.14
C ILE A 8 -3.77 -4.95 -10.90
N ILE A 9 -3.39 -5.56 -9.78
CA ILE A 9 -3.94 -6.82 -9.29
C ILE A 9 -4.84 -6.54 -8.09
N GLY A 10 -6.15 -6.76 -8.27
CA GLY A 10 -7.18 -6.42 -7.29
C GLY A 10 -7.78 -5.03 -7.51
N VAL A 11 -9.04 -4.97 -7.95
CA VAL A 11 -9.79 -3.73 -8.22
C VAL A 11 -10.70 -3.41 -7.02
N GLY A 12 -10.09 -3.33 -5.83
CA GLY A 12 -10.76 -3.02 -4.56
C GLY A 12 -10.78 -1.52 -4.24
N ASN A 13 -11.06 -1.18 -2.98
CA ASN A 13 -11.12 0.20 -2.49
C ASN A 13 -9.83 0.99 -2.74
N CYS A 14 -8.65 0.36 -2.50
CA CYS A 14 -7.35 1.01 -2.75
C CYS A 14 -7.15 1.33 -4.24
N ALA A 15 -7.49 0.40 -5.13
CA ALA A 15 -7.46 0.65 -6.58
C ALA A 15 -8.43 1.78 -6.96
N SER A 16 -9.65 1.78 -6.41
CA SER A 16 -10.63 2.85 -6.64
C SER A 16 -10.07 4.22 -6.29
N SER A 17 -9.54 4.38 -5.08
CA SER A 17 -8.98 5.66 -4.65
C SER A 17 -7.73 6.06 -5.44
N PHE A 18 -6.90 5.10 -5.83
CA PHE A 18 -5.71 5.34 -6.64
C PHE A 18 -6.09 5.85 -8.05
N ILE A 19 -7.03 5.20 -8.73
CA ILE A 19 -7.51 5.60 -10.07
C ILE A 19 -8.17 6.97 -10.01
N GLN A 20 -9.02 7.22 -9.02
CA GLN A 20 -9.61 8.54 -8.80
C GLN A 20 -8.54 9.60 -8.53
N GLY A 21 -7.49 9.25 -7.78
CA GLY A 21 -6.36 10.14 -7.51
C GLY A 21 -5.59 10.52 -8.77
N LEU A 22 -5.34 9.58 -9.67
CA LEU A 22 -4.70 9.87 -10.95
C LEU A 22 -5.53 10.88 -11.76
N GLN A 23 -6.86 10.69 -11.81
CA GLN A 23 -7.75 11.63 -12.50
C GLN A 23 -7.81 12.99 -11.81
N PHE A 24 -7.87 13.03 -10.48
CA PHE A 24 -7.91 14.28 -9.70
C PHE A 24 -6.67 15.15 -9.90
N TYR A 25 -5.50 14.52 -10.01
CA TYR A 25 -4.23 15.26 -10.17
C TYR A 25 -3.78 15.41 -11.63
N GLU A 26 -4.58 14.98 -12.62
CA GLU A 26 -4.20 15.01 -14.03
C GLU A 26 -3.80 16.40 -14.51
N ASP A 27 -4.63 17.41 -14.17
CA ASP A 27 -4.46 18.81 -14.58
C ASP A 27 -3.75 19.68 -13.53
N CYS A 28 -3.20 19.08 -12.49
CA CYS A 28 -2.53 19.78 -11.42
C CYS A 28 -1.17 20.30 -11.92
N GLU A 29 -0.96 21.61 -11.95
CA GLU A 29 0.27 22.21 -12.48
C GLU A 29 1.17 22.84 -11.39
N ALA A 30 0.60 23.20 -10.24
CA ALA A 30 1.31 23.81 -9.13
C ALA A 30 1.13 23.04 -7.82
N GLU A 31 2.21 22.83 -7.07
CA GLU A 31 2.18 22.10 -5.79
C GLU A 31 1.15 22.67 -4.80
N LYS A 32 0.92 23.98 -4.81
CA LYS A 32 -0.04 24.66 -3.93
C LYS A 32 -1.49 24.28 -4.21
N GLU A 33 -1.79 23.76 -5.39
CA GLU A 33 -3.13 23.37 -5.82
C GLU A 33 -3.37 21.86 -5.61
N CYS A 34 -2.31 21.11 -5.42
CA CYS A 34 -2.36 19.65 -5.32
C CYS A 34 -2.54 19.18 -3.86
N ILE A 35 -3.67 19.52 -3.27
CA ILE A 35 -3.99 19.13 -1.89
C ILE A 35 -3.91 17.59 -1.74
N GLY A 36 -3.14 17.14 -0.74
CA GLY A 36 -3.04 15.72 -0.40
C GLY A 36 -1.99 14.93 -1.17
N LEU A 37 -1.32 15.52 -2.16
CA LEU A 37 -0.18 14.91 -2.83
C LEU A 37 1.13 15.38 -2.17
N ARG A 38 2.05 14.45 -1.87
CA ARG A 38 3.34 14.79 -1.24
C ARG A 38 4.30 15.46 -2.21
N ASN A 39 4.33 14.96 -3.45
CA ASN A 39 5.21 15.43 -4.50
C ASN A 39 4.41 15.52 -5.81
N LEU A 40 4.25 16.73 -6.34
CA LEU A 40 3.65 16.90 -7.67
C LEU A 40 4.57 16.29 -8.73
N TYR A 41 5.85 16.61 -8.66
CA TYR A 41 6.90 15.98 -9.46
C TYR A 41 7.79 15.13 -8.55
N LEU A 42 8.01 13.89 -8.92
CA LEU A 42 8.97 13.00 -8.27
C LEU A 42 10.02 12.61 -9.30
N ALA A 43 11.27 13.06 -9.12
CA ALA A 43 12.23 13.21 -10.20
C ALA A 43 11.56 14.03 -11.33
N ASN A 44 11.42 13.48 -12.51
CA ASN A 44 10.77 14.17 -13.63
C ASN A 44 9.34 13.68 -13.91
N PHE A 45 8.75 12.84 -13.04
CA PHE A 45 7.46 12.21 -13.27
C PHE A 45 6.33 12.93 -12.53
N HIS A 46 5.27 13.27 -13.26
CA HIS A 46 4.00 13.76 -12.75
C HIS A 46 3.01 12.59 -12.54
N PRO A 47 1.96 12.68 -11.68
CA PRO A 47 0.92 11.64 -11.59
C PRO A 47 0.29 11.27 -12.94
N ARG A 48 0.05 12.25 -13.82
CA ARG A 48 -0.48 12.04 -15.18
C ARG A 48 0.40 11.17 -16.10
N ASP A 49 1.67 10.92 -15.72
CA ASP A 49 2.53 10.03 -16.48
C ASP A 49 2.26 8.56 -16.18
N ILE A 50 1.51 8.24 -15.12
CA ILE A 50 1.07 6.90 -14.79
C ILE A 50 -0.11 6.53 -15.68
N GLU A 51 0.03 5.45 -16.45
CA GLU A 51 -1.00 4.89 -17.33
C GLU A 51 -1.35 3.48 -16.88
N ILE A 52 -2.61 3.24 -16.52
CA ILE A 52 -3.07 1.88 -16.24
C ILE A 52 -3.37 1.21 -17.56
N VAL A 53 -2.70 0.07 -17.81
CA VAL A 53 -2.78 -0.66 -19.08
C VAL A 53 -3.38 -2.05 -18.94
N ALA A 54 -3.48 -2.57 -17.72
CA ALA A 54 -4.14 -3.83 -17.41
C ALA A 54 -4.69 -3.82 -15.98
N ALA A 55 -5.79 -4.50 -15.76
CA ALA A 55 -6.40 -4.67 -14.44
C ALA A 55 -6.96 -6.08 -14.30
N TYR A 56 -6.72 -6.70 -13.14
CA TYR A 56 -7.16 -8.07 -12.86
C TYR A 56 -7.97 -8.10 -11.57
N ASP A 57 -9.09 -8.79 -11.62
CA ASP A 57 -9.94 -9.09 -10.46
C ASP A 57 -10.55 -10.49 -10.64
N ILE A 58 -11.23 -10.99 -9.62
CA ILE A 58 -11.94 -12.26 -9.65
C ILE A 58 -13.45 -12.09 -9.49
N ASP A 59 -13.93 -10.92 -9.02
CA ASP A 59 -15.34 -10.67 -8.73
C ASP A 59 -16.16 -10.59 -10.04
N ALA A 60 -17.18 -11.43 -10.13
CA ALA A 60 -18.09 -11.48 -11.28
C ALA A 60 -18.79 -10.14 -11.60
N ARG A 61 -18.88 -9.23 -10.62
CA ARG A 61 -19.46 -7.90 -10.81
C ARG A 61 -18.51 -6.92 -11.49
N LYS A 62 -17.20 -7.21 -11.49
CA LYS A 62 -16.13 -6.34 -12.00
C LYS A 62 -15.50 -6.85 -13.28
N VAL A 63 -15.28 -8.17 -13.37
CA VAL A 63 -14.72 -8.81 -14.57
C VAL A 63 -15.59 -8.49 -15.80
N GLY A 64 -14.95 -8.12 -16.91
CA GLY A 64 -15.59 -7.71 -18.16
C GLY A 64 -16.04 -6.25 -18.21
N LYS A 65 -15.97 -5.49 -17.12
CA LYS A 65 -16.28 -4.04 -17.10
C LYS A 65 -15.04 -3.20 -17.41
N ASP A 66 -15.28 -2.00 -17.97
CA ASP A 66 -14.24 -0.98 -18.00
C ASP A 66 -13.82 -0.60 -16.57
N LEU A 67 -12.53 -0.32 -16.37
CA LEU A 67 -11.97 0.01 -15.08
C LEU A 67 -12.67 1.23 -14.43
N CYS A 68 -13.10 2.22 -15.24
CA CYS A 68 -13.84 3.39 -14.76
C CYS A 68 -15.17 3.03 -14.07
N GLU A 69 -15.79 1.93 -14.46
CA GLU A 69 -17.00 1.40 -13.82
C GLU A 69 -16.66 0.46 -12.67
N ALA A 70 -15.71 -0.45 -12.90
CA ALA A 70 -15.35 -1.51 -11.96
C ALA A 70 -14.89 -0.98 -10.61
N VAL A 71 -14.17 0.17 -10.57
CA VAL A 71 -13.70 0.80 -9.33
C VAL A 71 -14.81 1.28 -8.40
N PHE A 72 -16.04 1.45 -8.90
CA PHE A 72 -17.19 1.86 -8.10
C PHE A 72 -18.18 0.72 -7.80
N VAL A 73 -17.91 -0.47 -8.33
CA VAL A 73 -18.80 -1.63 -8.09
C VAL A 73 -18.62 -2.18 -6.67
N PRO A 74 -19.71 -2.44 -5.92
CA PRO A 74 -19.62 -3.12 -4.65
C PRO A 74 -18.84 -4.45 -4.74
N PRO A 75 -18.08 -4.83 -3.69
CA PRO A 75 -18.11 -4.31 -2.35
C PRO A 75 -17.25 -3.06 -2.12
N ASN A 76 -16.76 -2.41 -3.19
CA ASN A 76 -16.07 -1.14 -3.04
C ASN A 76 -17.02 -0.11 -2.43
N ASN A 77 -16.59 0.49 -1.33
CA ASN A 77 -17.36 1.44 -0.53
C ASN A 77 -16.56 2.69 -0.16
N THR A 78 -15.44 2.92 -0.85
CA THR A 78 -14.68 4.17 -0.68
C THR A 78 -15.43 5.36 -1.28
N LEU A 79 -15.04 6.57 -0.87
CA LEU A 79 -15.66 7.79 -1.35
C LEU A 79 -15.49 7.94 -2.87
N LYS A 80 -16.52 8.43 -3.54
CA LYS A 80 -16.41 8.90 -4.91
C LYS A 80 -15.90 10.36 -4.86
N LEU A 81 -14.63 10.53 -5.23
CA LEU A 81 -13.93 11.82 -5.19
C LEU A 81 -14.11 12.59 -6.50
N VAL A 82 -14.01 11.88 -7.62
CA VAL A 82 -14.15 12.43 -8.98
C VAL A 82 -14.81 11.40 -9.90
N GLU A 83 -15.36 11.87 -11.01
CA GLU A 83 -15.73 10.99 -12.12
C GLU A 83 -14.47 10.49 -12.82
N VAL A 84 -14.41 9.20 -13.07
CA VAL A 84 -13.32 8.60 -13.86
C VAL A 84 -13.82 8.42 -15.30
N PRO A 85 -13.20 9.05 -16.30
CA PRO A 85 -13.58 8.88 -17.68
C PRO A 85 -13.31 7.44 -18.15
N LYS A 86 -13.92 7.04 -19.25
CA LYS A 86 -13.71 5.71 -19.83
C LYS A 86 -12.23 5.49 -20.11
N THR A 87 -11.68 4.43 -19.50
CA THR A 87 -10.23 4.13 -19.57
C THR A 87 -9.88 3.27 -20.79
N GLY A 88 -10.82 2.50 -21.32
CA GLY A 88 -10.55 1.47 -22.32
C GLY A 88 -9.88 0.21 -21.76
N VAL A 89 -9.59 0.17 -20.47
CA VAL A 89 -9.01 -0.99 -19.78
C VAL A 89 -10.13 -1.85 -19.22
N VAL A 90 -10.35 -3.02 -19.80
CA VAL A 90 -11.32 -3.99 -19.32
C VAL A 90 -10.71 -4.84 -18.23
N VAL A 91 -11.40 -4.98 -17.11
CA VAL A 91 -10.95 -5.83 -15.98
C VAL A 91 -11.00 -7.29 -16.41
N SER A 92 -9.85 -7.92 -16.45
CA SER A 92 -9.69 -9.33 -16.81
C SER A 92 -9.79 -10.24 -15.59
N LYS A 93 -10.31 -11.47 -15.76
CA LYS A 93 -10.30 -12.45 -14.69
C LYS A 93 -8.91 -12.97 -14.44
N GLY A 94 -8.43 -12.77 -13.21
CA GLY A 94 -7.20 -13.37 -12.70
C GLY A 94 -7.43 -14.78 -12.13
N SER A 95 -6.35 -15.38 -11.61
CA SER A 95 -6.45 -16.66 -10.89
C SER A 95 -7.03 -16.46 -9.49
N VAL A 96 -8.03 -17.25 -9.11
CA VAL A 96 -8.73 -17.13 -7.81
C VAL A 96 -7.81 -17.51 -6.64
N LEU A 97 -7.14 -18.65 -6.74
CA LEU A 97 -6.24 -19.19 -5.71
C LEU A 97 -6.83 -19.05 -4.28
N ASP A 98 -6.12 -18.34 -3.39
CA ASP A 98 -6.54 -18.01 -2.02
C ASP A 98 -7.03 -16.55 -1.87
N GLY A 99 -7.50 -15.93 -2.97
CA GLY A 99 -7.93 -14.52 -2.97
C GLY A 99 -9.20 -14.24 -2.16
N ILE A 100 -9.97 -15.28 -1.78
CA ILE A 100 -11.22 -15.17 -1.02
C ILE A 100 -11.05 -15.80 0.36
N GLY A 101 -11.32 -15.01 1.41
CA GLY A 101 -11.32 -15.48 2.80
C GLY A 101 -12.66 -16.08 3.22
N ASN A 102 -12.70 -16.70 4.43
CA ASN A 102 -13.93 -17.30 4.93
C ASN A 102 -15.04 -16.27 5.19
N TYR A 103 -14.68 -15.06 5.62
CA TYR A 103 -15.65 -13.99 5.90
C TYR A 103 -16.07 -13.21 4.65
N THR A 104 -15.33 -13.33 3.55
CA THR A 104 -15.61 -12.61 2.30
C THR A 104 -16.23 -13.49 1.21
N LYS A 105 -16.33 -14.82 1.41
CA LYS A 105 -16.89 -15.77 0.43
C LYS A 105 -18.36 -15.53 0.05
N ASP A 106 -19.15 -14.98 0.98
CA ASP A 106 -20.56 -14.65 0.73
C ASP A 106 -20.73 -13.26 0.10
N ILE A 107 -19.67 -12.45 0.11
CA ILE A 107 -19.63 -11.10 -0.44
C ILE A 107 -19.06 -11.08 -1.86
N ILE A 108 -18.01 -11.88 -2.13
CA ILE A 108 -17.29 -11.93 -3.40
C ILE A 108 -17.57 -13.25 -4.09
N ARG A 109 -18.16 -13.17 -5.29
CA ARG A 109 -18.37 -14.34 -6.16
C ARG A 109 -17.36 -14.32 -7.30
N PRO A 110 -16.56 -15.38 -7.48
CA PRO A 110 -15.72 -15.50 -8.67
C PRO A 110 -16.54 -15.45 -9.95
N SER A 111 -16.04 -14.75 -10.96
CA SER A 111 -16.60 -14.78 -12.30
C SER A 111 -16.53 -16.19 -12.91
N ASP A 112 -17.47 -16.54 -13.74
CA ASP A 112 -17.46 -17.81 -14.52
C ASP A 112 -16.59 -17.72 -15.78
N GLU A 113 -16.11 -16.51 -16.14
CA GLU A 113 -15.20 -16.31 -17.24
C GLU A 113 -13.90 -17.10 -17.07
N PRO A 114 -13.23 -17.53 -18.15
CA PRO A 114 -11.91 -18.15 -18.05
C PRO A 114 -10.89 -17.14 -17.56
N SER A 115 -9.95 -17.59 -16.71
CA SER A 115 -8.81 -16.76 -16.33
C SER A 115 -7.89 -16.52 -17.51
N VAL A 116 -7.43 -15.28 -17.69
CA VAL A 116 -6.51 -14.92 -18.76
C VAL A 116 -5.07 -15.42 -18.47
N ASN A 117 -4.26 -15.54 -19.53
CA ASN A 117 -2.84 -15.71 -19.37
C ASN A 117 -2.22 -14.35 -18.97
N VAL A 118 -1.96 -14.18 -17.68
CA VAL A 118 -1.45 -12.92 -17.12
C VAL A 118 -0.10 -12.53 -17.73
N VAL A 119 0.80 -13.48 -17.98
CA VAL A 119 2.12 -13.18 -18.58
C VAL A 119 1.97 -12.60 -19.97
N ASP A 120 1.12 -13.20 -20.80
CA ASP A 120 0.91 -12.73 -22.16
C ASP A 120 0.24 -11.36 -22.18
N THR A 121 -0.81 -11.17 -21.35
CA THR A 121 -1.48 -9.87 -21.24
C THR A 121 -0.51 -8.77 -20.77
N LEU A 122 0.35 -9.02 -19.77
CA LEU A 122 1.33 -8.06 -19.30
C LEU A 122 2.35 -7.68 -20.40
N ARG A 123 2.75 -8.64 -21.24
CA ARG A 123 3.65 -8.40 -22.39
C ARG A 123 2.96 -7.63 -23.50
N GLU A 124 1.77 -8.02 -23.90
CA GLU A 124 0.96 -7.38 -24.94
C GLU A 124 0.63 -5.92 -24.60
N THR A 125 0.33 -5.65 -23.34
CA THR A 125 0.08 -4.29 -22.86
C THR A 125 1.37 -3.49 -22.62
N GLY A 126 2.54 -4.09 -22.74
CA GLY A 126 3.82 -3.44 -22.47
C GLY A 126 3.93 -2.94 -21.02
N THR A 127 3.35 -3.68 -20.07
CA THR A 127 3.40 -3.35 -18.64
C THR A 127 4.84 -3.28 -18.15
N GLU A 128 5.19 -2.22 -17.44
CA GLU A 128 6.50 -2.05 -16.79
C GLU A 128 6.46 -2.41 -15.30
N ILE A 129 5.36 -2.08 -14.63
CA ILE A 129 5.19 -2.23 -13.18
C ILE A 129 3.88 -2.94 -12.89
N VAL A 130 3.92 -3.98 -12.07
CA VAL A 130 2.75 -4.67 -11.54
C VAL A 130 2.54 -4.27 -10.09
N VAL A 131 1.35 -3.78 -9.76
CA VAL A 131 0.96 -3.37 -8.41
C VAL A 131 0.01 -4.39 -7.80
N ASN A 132 0.42 -5.03 -6.72
CA ASN A 132 -0.38 -6.01 -5.98
C ASN A 132 -1.20 -5.33 -4.89
N LEU A 133 -2.52 -5.28 -5.09
CA LEU A 133 -3.54 -4.75 -4.16
C LEU A 133 -4.51 -5.84 -3.71
N LEU A 134 -4.08 -7.08 -3.72
CA LEU A 134 -4.88 -8.22 -3.25
C LEU A 134 -5.21 -8.08 -1.76
N PRO A 135 -6.30 -8.73 -1.30
CA PRO A 135 -6.67 -8.67 0.11
C PRO A 135 -5.62 -9.34 1.01
N SER A 136 -5.59 -8.92 2.27
CA SER A 136 -4.75 -9.52 3.29
C SER A 136 -5.01 -11.03 3.41
N GLY A 137 -3.94 -11.82 3.49
CA GLY A 137 -4.01 -13.28 3.55
C GLY A 137 -4.08 -14.00 2.20
N ALA A 138 -4.13 -13.28 1.07
CA ALA A 138 -4.01 -13.86 -0.27
C ALA A 138 -2.52 -14.16 -0.60
N GLU A 139 -1.89 -15.02 0.19
CA GLU A 139 -0.45 -15.29 0.12
C GLU A 139 -0.06 -16.03 -1.14
N LYS A 140 -0.79 -17.10 -1.48
CA LYS A 140 -0.54 -17.89 -2.70
C LYS A 140 -0.75 -17.05 -3.95
N ALA A 141 -1.83 -16.26 -3.97
CA ALA A 141 -2.13 -15.39 -5.09
C ALA A 141 -1.05 -14.31 -5.26
N SER A 142 -0.66 -13.63 -4.18
CA SER A 142 0.38 -12.58 -4.23
C SER A 142 1.72 -13.11 -4.76
N ARG A 143 2.16 -14.27 -4.29
CA ARG A 143 3.39 -14.91 -4.78
C ARG A 143 3.25 -15.39 -6.23
N TRP A 144 2.10 -15.90 -6.60
CA TRP A 144 1.83 -16.31 -7.98
C TRP A 144 1.91 -15.13 -8.93
N TYR A 145 1.30 -13.97 -8.57
CA TYR A 145 1.38 -12.76 -9.40
C TYR A 145 2.80 -12.19 -9.45
N ALA A 146 3.58 -12.27 -8.37
CA ALA A 146 4.99 -11.90 -8.39
C ALA A 146 5.81 -12.75 -9.38
N ASP A 147 5.51 -14.06 -9.46
CA ASP A 147 6.11 -14.97 -10.45
C ASP A 147 5.67 -14.61 -11.88
N GLN A 148 4.37 -14.26 -12.11
CA GLN A 148 3.92 -13.80 -13.41
C GLN A 148 4.61 -12.50 -13.83
N ALA A 149 4.80 -11.55 -12.90
CA ALA A 149 5.52 -10.31 -13.16
C ALA A 149 6.99 -10.58 -13.56
N LEU A 150 7.68 -11.48 -12.85
CA LEU A 150 9.02 -11.92 -13.20
C LEU A 150 9.10 -12.51 -14.63
N LYS A 151 8.16 -13.41 -14.97
CA LYS A 151 8.06 -14.03 -16.31
C LYS A 151 7.75 -13.03 -17.40
N ALA A 152 6.95 -12.00 -17.10
CA ALA A 152 6.62 -10.91 -18.01
C ALA A 152 7.70 -9.83 -18.09
N ARG A 153 8.73 -9.87 -17.24
CA ARG A 153 9.81 -8.86 -17.15
C ARG A 153 9.33 -7.51 -16.60
N CYS A 154 8.42 -7.54 -15.64
CA CYS A 154 7.89 -6.37 -14.96
C CYS A 154 8.47 -6.20 -13.55
N ALA A 155 8.65 -4.96 -13.10
CA ALA A 155 8.86 -4.63 -11.70
C ALA A 155 7.62 -4.97 -10.86
N PHE A 156 7.80 -5.16 -9.55
CA PHE A 156 6.69 -5.56 -8.69
C PHE A 156 6.60 -4.67 -7.44
N VAL A 157 5.42 -4.12 -7.21
CA VAL A 157 5.05 -3.35 -6.02
C VAL A 157 4.11 -4.18 -5.17
N ASN A 158 4.55 -4.60 -4.00
CA ASN A 158 3.74 -5.43 -3.10
C ASN A 158 3.12 -4.57 -1.98
N ALA A 159 1.87 -4.14 -2.16
CA ALA A 159 1.17 -3.33 -1.17
C ALA A 159 0.55 -4.17 -0.02
N THR A 160 0.60 -5.51 -0.10
CA THR A 160 -0.01 -6.41 0.89
C THR A 160 0.99 -6.89 1.94
N PRO A 161 0.53 -7.41 3.11
CA PRO A 161 1.41 -7.94 4.15
C PRO A 161 1.98 -9.33 3.85
N VAL A 162 2.11 -9.70 2.58
CA VAL A 162 2.80 -10.92 2.15
C VAL A 162 4.27 -10.62 1.93
N PHE A 163 5.17 -11.38 2.55
CA PHE A 163 6.61 -11.13 2.49
C PHE A 163 7.20 -11.56 1.14
N ILE A 164 7.45 -10.57 0.28
CA ILE A 164 8.05 -10.71 -1.04
C ILE A 164 9.33 -9.86 -1.13
N ALA A 165 9.23 -8.54 -1.02
CA ALA A 165 10.41 -7.67 -1.06
C ALA A 165 11.32 -7.85 0.15
N SER A 166 10.75 -8.11 1.34
CA SER A 166 11.48 -8.37 2.58
C SER A 166 12.00 -9.82 2.70
N ASN A 167 11.52 -10.73 1.87
CA ASN A 167 11.99 -12.11 1.82
C ASN A 167 13.22 -12.24 0.91
N LYS A 168 14.36 -12.68 1.48
CA LYS A 168 15.64 -12.76 0.76
C LYS A 168 15.59 -13.66 -0.48
N GLU A 169 14.85 -14.76 -0.45
CA GLU A 169 14.73 -15.69 -1.57
C GLU A 169 13.96 -15.03 -2.72
N TRP A 170 12.80 -14.45 -2.42
CA TRP A 170 12.00 -13.72 -3.40
C TRP A 170 12.74 -12.50 -3.98
N ALA A 171 13.37 -11.68 -3.13
CA ALA A 171 14.17 -10.55 -3.58
C ALA A 171 15.30 -11.00 -4.53
N ASN A 172 15.90 -12.17 -4.26
CA ASN A 172 16.94 -12.73 -5.13
C ASN A 172 16.41 -13.19 -6.51
N HIS A 173 15.14 -13.62 -6.62
CA HIS A 173 14.53 -13.89 -7.93
C HIS A 173 14.48 -12.61 -8.79
N PHE A 174 14.14 -11.45 -8.18
CA PHE A 174 14.16 -10.16 -8.84
C PHE A 174 15.58 -9.71 -9.20
N VAL A 175 16.58 -9.97 -8.34
CA VAL A 175 18.01 -9.74 -8.67
C VAL A 175 18.40 -10.52 -9.92
N LYS A 176 18.10 -11.82 -9.98
CA LYS A 176 18.42 -12.68 -11.13
C LYS A 176 17.70 -12.25 -12.41
N ALA A 177 16.49 -11.72 -12.29
CA ALA A 177 15.71 -11.19 -13.39
C ALA A 177 16.16 -9.79 -13.85
N ASN A 178 17.06 -9.12 -13.11
CA ASN A 178 17.43 -7.71 -13.27
C ASN A 178 16.22 -6.76 -13.18
N LEU A 179 15.34 -6.96 -12.19
CA LEU A 179 14.12 -6.19 -11.97
C LEU A 179 14.07 -5.67 -10.54
N PRO A 180 13.52 -4.47 -10.30
CA PRO A 180 13.25 -4.00 -8.96
C PRO A 180 11.98 -4.63 -8.36
N VAL A 181 11.99 -4.79 -7.04
CA VAL A 181 10.81 -5.11 -6.22
C VAL A 181 10.77 -4.21 -5.00
N VAL A 182 9.57 -3.76 -4.63
CA VAL A 182 9.36 -2.96 -3.42
C VAL A 182 8.17 -3.50 -2.63
N GLY A 183 8.20 -3.39 -1.32
CA GLY A 183 7.20 -3.94 -0.39
C GLY A 183 7.79 -3.98 1.02
N ASP A 184 7.11 -4.52 1.99
CA ASP A 184 5.78 -5.15 1.95
C ASP A 184 4.85 -4.39 2.92
N ASP A 185 3.54 -4.47 2.73
CA ASP A 185 2.52 -3.78 3.53
C ASP A 185 2.63 -2.25 3.44
N LEU A 186 1.93 -1.66 2.48
CA LEU A 186 1.98 -0.22 2.17
C LEU A 186 1.66 0.65 3.39
N ILE A 187 2.44 1.72 3.59
CA ILE A 187 2.16 2.73 4.62
C ILE A 187 1.09 3.69 4.12
N ASP A 188 0.11 3.94 4.97
CA ASP A 188 -0.90 4.96 4.75
C ASP A 188 -0.31 6.37 4.83
N GLN A 189 -0.77 7.30 4.03
CA GLN A 189 -0.32 8.70 4.01
C GLN A 189 -0.50 9.37 5.38
N VAL A 190 -1.71 9.28 5.95
CA VAL A 190 -2.08 9.74 7.29
C VAL A 190 -2.69 8.57 8.03
N GLY A 191 -1.87 7.54 8.26
CA GLY A 191 -2.33 6.32 8.91
C GLY A 191 -1.96 6.25 10.37
N ALA A 192 -2.62 5.33 11.06
CA ALA A 192 -2.42 5.10 12.48
C ALA A 192 -0.96 4.80 12.82
N THR A 193 -0.28 3.95 12.06
CA THR A 193 1.14 3.60 12.32
C THR A 193 2.05 4.82 12.19
N THR A 194 1.83 5.65 11.19
CA THR A 194 2.63 6.88 10.97
C THR A 194 2.41 7.87 12.10
N LEU A 195 1.15 8.12 12.47
CA LEU A 195 0.82 9.03 13.58
C LEU A 195 1.39 8.54 14.90
N HIS A 196 1.22 7.25 15.21
CA HIS A 196 1.75 6.64 16.43
C HIS A 196 3.28 6.81 16.52
N LYS A 197 4.01 6.43 15.47
CA LYS A 197 5.47 6.63 15.41
C LYS A 197 5.88 8.09 15.61
N THR A 198 5.16 9.02 14.98
CA THR A 198 5.44 10.47 15.08
C THR A 198 5.22 11.00 16.49
N LEU A 199 4.13 10.60 17.14
CA LEU A 199 3.85 10.99 18.53
C LEU A 199 4.90 10.45 19.51
N LEU A 200 5.24 9.16 19.41
CA LEU A 200 6.29 8.57 20.25
C LEU A 200 7.62 9.28 20.05
N LYS A 201 7.99 9.57 18.80
CA LYS A 201 9.21 10.30 18.48
C LYS A 201 9.18 11.71 19.06
N LEU A 202 8.08 12.45 18.88
CA LEU A 202 7.92 13.80 19.42
C LEU A 202 8.10 13.81 20.94
N LEU A 203 7.36 12.97 21.66
CA LEU A 203 7.44 12.88 23.12
C LEU A 203 8.85 12.50 23.58
N SER A 204 9.49 11.51 22.95
CA SER A 204 10.84 11.09 23.27
C SER A 204 11.88 12.20 23.03
N MET A 205 11.75 13.00 21.97
CA MET A 205 12.63 14.14 21.69
C MET A 205 12.51 15.25 22.75
N HIS A 206 11.35 15.36 23.41
CA HIS A 206 11.14 16.29 24.54
C HIS A 206 11.49 15.68 25.90
N GLY A 207 12.20 14.56 25.94
CA GLY A 207 12.69 13.93 27.16
C GLY A 207 11.63 13.09 27.89
N VAL A 208 10.50 12.81 27.29
CA VAL A 208 9.52 11.88 27.84
C VAL A 208 10.00 10.45 27.64
N GLN A 209 10.10 9.69 28.71
CA GLN A 209 10.34 8.25 28.64
C GLN A 209 9.02 7.51 28.50
N ILE A 210 8.73 7.02 27.31
CA ILE A 210 7.54 6.18 27.05
C ILE A 210 7.73 4.84 27.74
N THR A 211 6.78 4.43 28.55
CA THR A 211 6.79 3.16 29.25
C THR A 211 5.91 2.12 28.56
N ARG A 212 4.69 2.51 28.20
CA ARG A 212 3.71 1.62 27.55
C ARG A 212 2.88 2.36 26.52
N THR A 213 2.49 1.65 25.45
CA THR A 213 1.57 2.21 24.48
C THR A 213 0.84 1.12 23.72
N TYR A 214 -0.42 1.41 23.33
CA TYR A 214 -1.13 0.56 22.40
C TYR A 214 -1.87 1.36 21.33
N GLN A 215 -2.21 0.67 20.24
CA GLN A 215 -3.03 1.15 19.13
C GLN A 215 -4.08 0.10 18.78
N LEU A 216 -5.34 0.50 18.74
CA LEU A 216 -6.47 -0.31 18.28
C LEU A 216 -7.05 0.32 17.03
N ASP A 217 -7.35 -0.49 16.03
CA ASP A 217 -7.93 -0.05 14.76
C ASP A 217 -9.32 -0.69 14.57
N VAL A 218 -10.30 0.08 14.13
CA VAL A 218 -11.63 -0.41 13.75
C VAL A 218 -11.95 0.09 12.36
N GLY A 219 -12.32 -0.79 11.44
CA GLY A 219 -12.66 -0.44 10.07
C GLY A 219 -13.91 -1.14 9.56
N GLY A 220 -14.54 -0.60 8.50
CA GLY A 220 -15.76 -1.17 7.91
C GLY A 220 -15.58 -1.72 6.51
N GLY A 221 -14.36 -1.68 5.95
CA GLY A 221 -14.07 -2.28 4.65
C GLY A 221 -13.79 -3.78 4.71
N THR A 222 -13.90 -4.47 3.57
CA THR A 222 -13.61 -5.90 3.42
C THR A 222 -12.18 -6.27 3.85
N GLU A 223 -11.24 -5.32 3.78
CA GLU A 223 -9.88 -5.48 4.28
C GLU A 223 -9.83 -5.78 5.78
N SER A 224 -10.71 -5.16 6.60
CA SER A 224 -10.82 -5.45 8.02
C SER A 224 -11.36 -6.86 8.28
N LEU A 225 -12.32 -7.33 7.47
CA LEU A 225 -12.81 -8.71 7.52
C LEU A 225 -11.72 -9.73 7.19
N ASP A 226 -10.98 -9.51 6.11
CA ASP A 226 -9.87 -10.39 5.72
C ASP A 226 -8.74 -10.37 6.76
N THR A 227 -8.50 -9.23 7.38
CA THR A 227 -7.54 -9.11 8.48
C THR A 227 -7.95 -9.96 9.67
N LEU A 228 -9.20 -9.89 10.10
CA LEU A 228 -9.73 -10.71 11.21
C LEU A 228 -9.67 -12.20 10.91
N ASP A 229 -10.02 -12.59 9.68
CA ASP A 229 -10.07 -13.99 9.25
C ASP A 229 -8.68 -14.62 9.15
N ARG A 230 -7.70 -13.89 8.57
CA ARG A 230 -6.48 -14.52 8.05
C ARG A 230 -5.15 -13.94 8.54
N THR A 231 -5.10 -12.68 8.94
CA THR A 231 -3.82 -11.96 9.12
C THR A 231 -3.71 -11.14 10.40
N ARG A 232 -4.65 -11.29 11.32
CA ARG A 232 -4.70 -10.48 12.55
C ARG A 232 -3.38 -10.47 13.31
N ASP A 233 -2.81 -11.63 13.57
CA ASP A 233 -1.58 -11.76 14.35
C ASP A 233 -0.37 -11.24 13.57
N ILE A 234 -0.28 -11.55 12.27
CA ILE A 234 0.80 -11.08 11.40
C ILE A 234 0.81 -9.55 11.34
N LYS A 235 -0.35 -8.93 11.10
CA LYS A 235 -0.47 -7.47 11.06
C LYS A 235 -0.15 -6.81 12.40
N ARG A 236 -0.61 -7.41 13.51
CA ARG A 236 -0.27 -6.94 14.85
C ARG A 236 1.24 -6.95 15.08
N ASP A 237 1.93 -8.03 14.72
CA ASP A 237 3.36 -8.15 14.86
C ASP A 237 4.13 -7.15 13.98
N VAL A 238 3.74 -7.01 12.72
CA VAL A 238 4.34 -6.07 11.77
C VAL A 238 4.20 -4.63 12.26
N LYS A 239 2.98 -4.22 12.62
CA LYS A 239 2.71 -2.87 13.13
C LYS A 239 3.45 -2.61 14.46
N THR A 240 3.45 -3.58 15.39
CA THR A 240 4.15 -3.46 16.68
C THR A 240 5.64 -3.26 16.48
N LYS A 241 6.29 -4.06 15.61
CA LYS A 241 7.70 -3.89 15.27
C LYS A 241 7.98 -2.53 14.63
N SER A 242 7.10 -2.10 13.72
CA SER A 242 7.23 -0.79 13.07
C SER A 242 7.12 0.37 14.07
N VAL A 243 6.22 0.29 15.05
CA VAL A 243 6.04 1.32 16.08
C VAL A 243 7.21 1.31 17.06
N LYS A 244 7.66 0.13 17.51
CA LYS A 244 8.86 -0.01 18.38
C LYS A 244 10.10 0.65 17.78
N ALA A 245 10.28 0.55 16.48
CA ALA A 245 11.42 1.17 15.78
C ALA A 245 11.47 2.72 15.86
N ALA A 246 10.42 3.36 16.37
CA ALA A 246 10.40 4.81 16.60
C ALA A 246 11.06 5.23 17.93
N LEU A 247 11.28 4.28 18.83
CA LEU A 247 11.91 4.53 20.14
C LEU A 247 13.37 4.06 20.15
N PRO A 248 14.29 4.82 20.75
CA PRO A 248 15.70 4.42 20.89
C PRO A 248 15.94 3.48 22.09
N TYR A 249 14.88 3.07 22.79
CA TYR A 249 14.90 2.20 23.96
C TYR A 249 13.70 1.25 23.98
N GLU A 250 13.73 0.25 24.84
CA GLU A 250 12.65 -0.72 25.01
C GLU A 250 11.47 -0.10 25.75
N ALA A 251 10.25 -0.37 25.25
CA ALA A 251 8.97 -0.05 25.87
C ALA A 251 7.96 -1.15 25.55
N ASP A 252 6.89 -1.22 26.35
CA ASP A 252 5.78 -2.15 26.10
C ASP A 252 4.87 -1.58 25.00
N VAL A 253 4.97 -2.13 23.81
CA VAL A 253 4.22 -1.68 22.62
C VAL A 253 3.34 -2.79 22.08
N VAL A 254 2.06 -2.49 21.90
CA VAL A 254 1.11 -3.32 21.15
C VAL A 254 0.39 -2.45 20.12
N ALA A 255 0.62 -2.67 18.83
CA ALA A 255 -0.02 -1.89 17.79
C ALA A 255 -0.76 -2.77 16.78
N GLY A 256 -1.95 -2.29 16.35
CA GLY A 256 -2.68 -2.86 15.23
C GLY A 256 -3.58 -4.04 15.57
N SER A 257 -4.07 -4.16 16.80
CA SER A 257 -5.27 -4.96 17.04
C SER A 257 -6.40 -4.36 16.21
N THR A 258 -7.07 -5.18 15.39
CA THR A 258 -8.08 -4.74 14.42
C THR A 258 -9.41 -5.38 14.73
N ASP A 259 -10.51 -4.62 14.52
CA ASP A 259 -11.87 -5.12 14.55
C ASP A 259 -12.68 -4.58 13.35
N TYR A 260 -13.89 -5.09 13.16
CA TYR A 260 -14.76 -4.76 12.05
C TYR A 260 -16.12 -4.25 12.51
N VAL A 261 -16.57 -3.15 11.90
CA VAL A 261 -17.89 -2.55 12.09
C VAL A 261 -18.42 -2.10 10.73
N ASP A 262 -19.39 -2.79 10.19
CA ASP A 262 -19.90 -2.67 8.82
C ASP A 262 -20.36 -1.25 8.44
N PHE A 263 -21.10 -0.56 9.32
CA PHE A 263 -21.61 0.80 9.08
C PHE A 263 -20.52 1.88 9.03
N LEU A 264 -19.25 1.55 9.33
CA LEU A 264 -18.13 2.46 9.11
C LEU A 264 -17.75 2.55 7.62
N GLU A 265 -18.20 1.61 6.78
CA GLU A 265 -17.89 1.55 5.35
C GLU A 265 -16.37 1.60 5.11
N ASN A 266 -15.85 2.56 4.36
CA ASN A 266 -14.41 2.72 4.14
C ASN A 266 -13.74 3.61 5.20
N ARG A 267 -14.42 3.98 6.29
CA ARG A 267 -13.82 4.69 7.40
C ARG A 267 -13.03 3.74 8.28
N ARG A 268 -11.92 4.25 8.81
CA ARG A 268 -11.11 3.60 9.84
C ARG A 268 -10.95 4.54 11.02
N ASP A 269 -11.29 4.06 12.21
CA ASP A 269 -11.04 4.71 13.48
C ASP A 269 -9.89 4.02 14.19
N SER A 270 -8.91 4.79 14.63
CA SER A 270 -7.74 4.31 15.35
C SER A 270 -7.63 5.00 16.69
N TYR A 271 -7.44 4.23 17.74
CA TYR A 271 -7.33 4.69 19.13
C TYR A 271 -5.93 4.43 19.63
N PHE A 272 -5.34 5.46 20.24
CA PHE A 272 -3.98 5.41 20.79
C PHE A 272 -4.03 5.72 22.26
N TRP A 273 -3.33 4.93 23.04
CA TRP A 273 -3.04 5.22 24.41
C TRP A 273 -1.54 5.15 24.64
N ILE A 274 -0.97 6.19 25.24
CA ILE A 274 0.47 6.32 25.48
C ILE A 274 0.65 6.69 26.95
N GLU A 275 1.49 5.96 27.65
CA GLU A 275 1.93 6.25 29.02
C GLU A 275 3.44 6.50 29.03
N GLY A 276 3.84 7.46 29.80
CA GLY A 276 5.26 7.80 29.95
C GLY A 276 5.52 8.60 31.21
N LEU A 277 6.79 8.88 31.43
CA LEU A 277 7.30 9.69 32.51
C LEU A 277 8.02 10.90 31.94
N TYR A 278 7.77 12.08 32.51
CA TYR A 278 8.52 13.29 32.15
C TYR A 278 9.22 13.86 33.39
N PHE A 279 9.46 15.13 33.46
CA PHE A 279 10.25 15.80 34.48
C PHE A 279 10.12 15.18 35.89
N CYS A 280 11.25 14.73 36.47
CA CYS A 280 11.32 14.07 37.77
C CYS A 280 10.47 12.80 37.94
N GLY A 281 10.12 12.13 36.84
CA GLY A 281 9.31 10.90 36.89
C GLY A 281 7.83 11.13 37.05
N VAL A 282 7.34 12.34 36.80
CA VAL A 282 5.89 12.63 36.82
C VAL A 282 5.20 11.85 35.68
N PRO A 283 4.07 11.15 35.95
CA PRO A 283 3.38 10.37 34.94
C PRO A 283 2.69 11.27 33.91
N LEU A 284 2.73 10.83 32.65
CA LEU A 284 2.01 11.37 31.51
C LEU A 284 1.12 10.30 30.92
N GLN A 285 -0.09 10.66 30.54
CA GLN A 285 -0.97 9.85 29.70
C GLN A 285 -1.48 10.67 28.53
N VAL A 286 -1.52 10.06 27.35
CA VAL A 286 -2.13 10.63 26.13
C VAL A 286 -3.15 9.65 25.59
N ASP A 287 -4.38 10.12 25.39
CA ASP A 287 -5.44 9.44 24.67
C ASP A 287 -5.74 10.19 23.37
N LEU A 288 -5.70 9.49 22.25
CA LEU A 288 -5.96 10.09 20.95
C LEU A 288 -6.84 9.18 20.10
N ARG A 289 -7.73 9.79 19.32
CA ARG A 289 -8.47 9.12 18.25
C ARG A 289 -8.15 9.76 16.92
N LEU A 290 -7.87 8.94 15.93
CA LEU A 290 -7.76 9.32 14.52
C LEU A 290 -8.90 8.67 13.74
N SER A 291 -9.66 9.44 12.96
CA SER A 291 -10.67 8.94 12.04
C SER A 291 -10.29 9.34 10.62
N THR A 292 -10.16 8.36 9.72
CA THR A 292 -9.78 8.58 8.32
C THR A 292 -10.67 7.75 7.38
N VAL A 293 -10.71 8.12 6.11
CA VAL A 293 -11.15 7.22 5.04
C VAL A 293 -9.94 6.39 4.63
N ASP A 294 -10.08 5.06 4.66
CA ASP A 294 -8.93 4.15 4.58
C ASP A 294 -8.24 4.13 3.22
N ALA A 295 -8.99 3.90 2.16
CA ALA A 295 -8.43 3.68 0.82
C ALA A 295 -7.69 4.88 0.20
N PRO A 296 -8.12 6.15 0.37
CA PRO A 296 -7.36 7.31 -0.11
C PRO A 296 -5.95 7.41 0.47
N ASN A 297 -5.74 6.93 1.70
CA ASN A 297 -4.40 6.89 2.31
C ASN A 297 -3.40 6.07 1.48
N ALA A 298 -3.85 4.97 0.87
CA ALA A 298 -3.02 4.14 0.01
C ALA A 298 -2.75 4.81 -1.34
N GLY A 299 -3.74 5.51 -1.91
CA GLY A 299 -3.66 6.12 -3.23
C GLY A 299 -2.50 7.09 -3.38
N SER A 300 -2.35 8.04 -2.47
CA SER A 300 -1.26 9.02 -2.49
C SER A 300 0.12 8.36 -2.39
N THR A 301 0.28 7.38 -1.49
CA THR A 301 1.56 6.67 -1.34
C THR A 301 1.90 5.85 -2.60
N LEU A 302 0.91 5.22 -3.25
CA LEU A 302 1.11 4.46 -4.48
C LEU A 302 1.59 5.34 -5.64
N ILE A 303 1.07 6.57 -5.78
CA ILE A 303 1.51 7.52 -6.81
C ILE A 303 3.01 7.78 -6.68
N ASP A 304 3.51 8.01 -5.47
CA ASP A 304 4.94 8.23 -5.24
C ASP A 304 5.76 6.95 -5.48
N VAL A 305 5.29 5.81 -4.97
CA VAL A 305 5.99 4.51 -5.10
C VAL A 305 6.15 4.12 -6.56
N ILE A 306 5.10 4.23 -7.38
CA ILE A 306 5.14 3.86 -8.80
C ILE A 306 6.16 4.72 -9.54
N ARG A 307 6.17 6.03 -9.31
CA ARG A 307 7.15 6.94 -9.92
C ARG A 307 8.58 6.64 -9.46
N ALA A 308 8.77 6.35 -8.17
CA ALA A 308 10.08 5.95 -7.64
C ALA A 308 10.56 4.61 -8.20
N VAL A 309 9.67 3.63 -8.42
CA VAL A 309 10.01 2.36 -9.08
C VAL A 309 10.38 2.59 -10.55
N LYS A 310 9.75 3.54 -11.23
CA LYS A 310 10.15 3.93 -12.57
C LYS A 310 11.58 4.49 -12.61
N VAL A 311 11.96 5.33 -11.64
CA VAL A 311 13.34 5.79 -11.46
C VAL A 311 14.30 4.61 -11.25
N ALA A 312 13.90 3.63 -10.42
CA ALA A 312 14.72 2.42 -10.21
C ALA A 312 14.90 1.61 -11.50
N LEU A 313 13.85 1.50 -12.35
CA LEU A 313 13.93 0.83 -13.66
C LEU A 313 14.88 1.55 -14.61
N GLU A 314 14.80 2.89 -14.69
CA GLU A 314 15.68 3.70 -15.55
C GLU A 314 17.15 3.59 -15.12
N ARG A 315 17.41 3.52 -13.82
CA ARG A 315 18.73 3.28 -13.22
C ARG A 315 19.16 1.80 -13.30
N LYS A 316 18.35 0.91 -13.86
CA LYS A 316 18.61 -0.53 -13.97
C LYS A 316 18.91 -1.20 -12.61
N LEU A 317 18.29 -0.69 -11.55
CA LEU A 317 18.41 -1.28 -10.23
C LEU A 317 17.62 -2.59 -10.16
N LYS A 318 18.03 -3.48 -9.26
CA LYS A 318 17.49 -4.84 -9.17
C LYS A 318 17.35 -5.34 -7.75
N GLY A 319 16.42 -6.26 -7.55
CA GLY A 319 16.11 -6.80 -6.22
C GLY A 319 15.30 -5.83 -5.38
N ALA A 320 15.36 -5.98 -4.08
CA ALA A 320 14.61 -5.13 -3.15
C ALA A 320 15.24 -3.74 -3.03
N ILE A 321 14.45 -2.69 -3.37
CA ILE A 321 14.92 -1.30 -3.34
C ILE A 321 14.66 -0.72 -1.95
N ALA A 322 15.65 -0.78 -1.09
CA ALA A 322 15.54 -0.41 0.32
C ALA A 322 15.12 1.06 0.57
N PRO A 323 15.60 2.10 -0.16
CA PRO A 323 15.14 3.46 0.02
C PRO A 323 13.64 3.64 -0.20
N ILE A 324 13.06 3.03 -1.24
CA ILE A 324 11.64 3.10 -1.54
C ILE A 324 10.85 2.30 -0.48
N SER A 325 11.28 1.06 -0.22
CA SER A 325 10.57 0.17 0.71
C SER A 325 10.58 0.71 2.14
N GLY A 326 11.71 1.25 2.61
CA GLY A 326 11.83 1.83 3.95
C GLY A 326 10.94 3.04 4.20
N CYS A 327 10.71 3.86 3.15
CA CYS A 327 9.88 5.05 3.25
C CYS A 327 8.37 4.75 3.12
N ALA A 328 8.00 3.77 2.29
CA ALA A 328 6.61 3.57 1.86
C ALA A 328 5.96 2.29 2.39
N PHE A 329 6.66 1.42 3.13
CA PHE A 329 6.11 0.13 3.56
C PHE A 329 6.34 -0.14 5.06
N LYS A 330 5.38 -0.85 5.68
CA LYS A 330 5.41 -1.19 7.12
C LYS A 330 6.40 -2.31 7.43
N HIS A 331 6.66 -3.18 6.43
CA HIS A 331 7.60 -4.30 6.54
C HIS A 331 8.64 -4.27 5.40
N PRO A 332 9.55 -3.29 5.41
CA PRO A 332 10.61 -3.20 4.41
C PRO A 332 11.69 -4.27 4.63
N PRO A 333 12.56 -4.53 3.64
CA PRO A 333 13.75 -5.38 3.79
C PRO A 333 14.67 -4.96 4.94
N GLU A 334 14.74 -3.66 5.22
CA GLU A 334 15.50 -3.05 6.32
C GLU A 334 14.61 -2.05 7.06
N GLN A 335 14.34 -2.30 8.34
CA GLN A 335 13.61 -1.36 9.19
C GLN A 335 14.49 -0.17 9.55
N MET A 336 13.92 1.03 9.51
CA MET A 336 14.64 2.27 9.83
C MET A 336 13.72 3.32 10.46
N SER A 337 14.32 4.34 11.07
CA SER A 337 13.55 5.47 11.59
C SER A 337 12.89 6.26 10.45
N LEU A 338 11.82 7.01 10.76
CA LEU A 338 11.13 7.84 9.76
C LEU A 338 12.08 8.85 9.10
N GLU A 339 12.98 9.45 9.87
CA GLU A 339 13.96 10.43 9.39
C GLU A 339 14.96 9.79 8.43
N THR A 340 15.52 8.63 8.82
CA THR A 340 16.44 7.87 7.97
C THR A 340 15.75 7.41 6.69
N ALA A 341 14.53 6.91 6.80
CA ALA A 341 13.73 6.44 5.66
C ALA A 341 13.47 7.58 4.67
N LYS A 342 13.01 8.75 5.19
CA LYS A 342 12.79 9.92 4.34
C LYS A 342 14.07 10.41 3.69
N LYS A 343 15.16 10.57 4.47
CA LYS A 343 16.44 11.01 3.92
C LYS A 343 16.92 10.09 2.79
N ARG A 344 16.95 8.77 3.04
CA ARG A 344 17.38 7.79 2.01
C ARG A 344 16.50 7.81 0.77
N PHE A 345 15.20 8.07 0.93
CA PHE A 345 14.29 8.21 -0.19
C PHE A 345 14.57 9.50 -0.97
N ASP A 346 14.73 10.63 -0.27
CA ASP A 346 15.04 11.91 -0.91
C ASP A 346 16.39 11.85 -1.63
N ASP A 347 17.42 11.28 -1.01
CA ASP A 347 18.73 11.07 -1.63
C ASP A 347 18.59 10.18 -2.88
N PHE A 348 17.84 9.07 -2.77
CA PHE A 348 17.56 8.16 -3.89
C PHE A 348 16.87 8.88 -5.06
N ILE A 349 15.92 9.76 -4.82
CA ILE A 349 15.21 10.49 -5.89
C ILE A 349 16.09 11.57 -6.51
N ASN A 350 16.90 12.28 -5.71
CA ASN A 350 17.68 13.43 -6.15
C ASN A 350 19.08 13.09 -6.67
N GLU A 351 19.54 11.83 -6.54
CA GLU A 351 20.78 11.38 -7.18
C GLU A 351 20.66 11.55 -8.70
N ASP A 352 21.61 12.27 -9.31
CA ASP A 352 21.67 12.41 -10.76
C ASP A 352 21.97 11.06 -11.44
N LEU A 353 21.34 10.83 -12.61
CA LEU A 353 21.52 9.66 -13.46
C LEU A 353 22.94 9.57 -14.03
#